data_d384cea4ecbf757af1d59bd3a4a51bf7
#
_entry.id   d384cea4ecbf757af1d59bd3a4a51bf7
#
_cell.length_a   1.000
_cell.length_b   1.000
_cell.length_c   1.000
_cell.angle_alpha   90.00
_cell.angle_beta   90.00
_cell.angle_gamma   90.00
#
_symmetry.space_group_name_H-M   'P 1'
#
loop_
_entity.id
_entity.type
_entity.pdbx_description
1 polymer ?
#
loop_
_entity_poly.entity_id
_entity_poly.type
_entity_poly.pdbx_seq_one_letter_code
_entity_poly.pdbx_strand_id
1 'polypeptide(L)'
;EEIYRMTIIDGLTQVHNKRHLYESLEREILRARRHARELSFLMFDIDHFKKINDVHGHLAGDFVLKELARVVQGRIRRDEIFARYGGEEFAIVLPETDLAGATALADSIREKIQEHSFVFQNDQIWVTISVGVATLEESDKTSTDLIRRADERLFEAKRAGRNRVC
;
A
#
# COMPACT_ATOMS: atom_id res chain seq x y z
N GLU A 1 22.30 11.18 -9.52
CA GLU A 1 21.14 10.29 -9.77
C GLU A 1 21.05 9.17 -8.75
N GLU A 2 22.13 8.48 -8.47
CA GLU A 2 22.13 7.36 -7.53
C GLU A 2 21.84 7.82 -6.09
N ILE A 3 22.41 8.95 -5.67
CA ILE A 3 22.14 9.56 -4.37
C ILE A 3 20.66 9.93 -4.26
N TYR A 4 20.08 10.47 -5.33
CA TYR A 4 18.66 10.83 -5.37
C TYR A 4 17.77 9.58 -5.22
N ARG A 5 18.09 8.50 -5.94
CA ARG A 5 17.38 7.23 -5.83
C ARG A 5 17.42 6.67 -4.41
N MET A 6 18.57 6.72 -3.75
CA MET A 6 18.72 6.24 -2.37
C MET A 6 17.86 7.01 -1.38
N THR A 7 17.46 8.26 -1.69
CA THR A 7 16.65 9.09 -0.81
C THR A 7 15.14 8.89 -0.98
N ILE A 8 14.68 8.31 -2.08
CA ILE A 8 13.24 8.16 -2.37
C ILE A 8 12.78 6.74 -2.65
N ILE A 9 13.69 5.81 -2.92
CA ILE A 9 13.38 4.44 -3.33
C ILE A 9 13.70 3.45 -2.21
N ASP A 10 12.76 2.49 -1.99
CA ASP A 10 13.01 1.36 -1.10
C ASP A 10 13.96 0.36 -1.77
N GLY A 11 15.04 0.03 -1.08
CA GLY A 11 16.10 -0.80 -1.65
C GLY A 11 15.68 -2.22 -2.03
N LEU A 12 14.75 -2.82 -1.29
CA LEU A 12 14.31 -4.18 -1.55
C LEU A 12 13.30 -4.27 -2.70
N THR A 13 12.25 -3.47 -2.62
CA THR A 13 11.11 -3.57 -3.55
C THR A 13 11.20 -2.63 -4.75
N GLN A 14 12.07 -1.65 -4.71
CA GLN A 14 12.26 -0.63 -5.75
C GLN A 14 11.04 0.29 -5.96
N VAL A 15 10.07 0.23 -5.07
CA VAL A 15 8.99 1.22 -5.01
C VAL A 15 9.46 2.41 -4.15
N HIS A 16 8.66 3.46 -4.03
CA HIS A 16 9.03 4.60 -3.21
C HIS A 16 9.15 4.19 -1.74
N ASN A 17 9.96 4.93 -1.00
CA ASN A 17 10.11 4.71 0.43
C ASN A 17 9.11 5.55 1.23
N LYS A 18 9.04 5.30 2.53
CA LYS A 18 8.14 5.99 3.46
C LYS A 18 8.34 7.51 3.46
N ARG A 19 9.57 7.96 3.39
CA ARG A 19 9.89 9.39 3.39
C ARG A 19 9.28 10.09 2.18
N HIS A 20 9.47 9.52 1.00
CA HIS A 20 8.90 10.06 -0.23
C HIS A 20 7.37 10.06 -0.19
N LEU A 21 6.79 9.03 0.41
CA LEU A 21 5.34 8.93 0.62
C LEU A 21 4.83 10.14 1.43
N TYR A 22 5.45 10.43 2.56
CA TYR A 22 5.06 11.57 3.41
C TYR A 22 5.16 12.90 2.68
N GLU A 23 6.28 13.13 2.01
CA GLU A 23 6.48 14.38 1.26
C GLU A 23 5.44 14.54 0.14
N SER A 24 5.16 13.46 -0.58
CA SER A 24 4.15 13.45 -1.64
C SER A 24 2.74 13.67 -1.09
N LEU A 25 2.41 13.00 0.01
CA LEU A 25 1.09 13.13 0.63
C LEU A 25 0.84 14.56 1.10
N GLU A 26 1.82 15.20 1.72
CA GLU A 26 1.72 16.59 2.16
C GLU A 26 1.41 17.53 0.98
N ARG A 27 2.11 17.35 -0.14
CA ARG A 27 1.87 18.14 -1.35
C ARG A 27 0.47 17.89 -1.91
N GLU A 28 0.04 16.63 -1.96
CA GLU A 28 -1.25 16.27 -2.52
C GLU A 28 -2.42 16.75 -1.65
N ILE A 29 -2.25 16.79 -0.33
CA ILE A 29 -3.26 17.36 0.57
C ILE A 29 -3.44 18.85 0.29
N LEU A 30 -2.34 19.59 0.20
CA LEU A 30 -2.39 21.04 -0.13
C LEU A 30 -3.05 21.27 -1.48
N ARG A 31 -2.70 20.46 -2.47
CA ARG A 31 -3.25 20.56 -3.82
C ARG A 31 -4.75 20.24 -3.84
N ALA A 32 -5.16 19.18 -3.16
CA ALA A 32 -6.56 18.77 -3.09
C ALA A 32 -7.42 19.86 -2.46
N ARG A 33 -6.93 20.47 -1.38
CA ARG A 33 -7.64 21.56 -0.69
C ARG A 33 -7.72 22.83 -1.53
N ARG A 34 -6.63 23.17 -2.20
CA ARG A 34 -6.59 24.36 -3.06
C ARG A 34 -7.62 24.28 -4.20
N HIS A 35 -7.77 23.11 -4.80
CA HIS A 35 -8.61 22.91 -5.97
C HIS A 35 -9.95 22.21 -5.67
N ALA A 36 -10.27 21.99 -4.40
CA ALA A 36 -11.48 21.28 -3.95
C ALA A 36 -11.61 19.92 -4.65
N ARG A 37 -10.50 19.15 -4.68
CA ARG A 37 -10.43 17.81 -5.27
C ARG A 37 -10.46 16.73 -4.21
N GLU A 38 -10.94 15.57 -4.59
CA GLU A 38 -10.87 14.38 -3.73
C GLU A 38 -9.44 13.88 -3.66
N LEU A 39 -9.08 13.28 -2.53
CA LEU A 39 -7.81 12.61 -2.33
C LEU A 39 -8.06 11.41 -1.44
N SER A 40 -7.62 10.24 -1.88
CA SER A 40 -7.75 9.03 -1.09
C SER A 40 -6.40 8.40 -0.78
N PHE A 41 -6.38 7.57 0.24
CA PHE A 41 -5.17 6.92 0.74
C PHE A 41 -5.48 5.47 1.08
N LEU A 42 -4.64 4.56 0.62
CA LEU A 42 -4.73 3.14 0.93
C LEU A 42 -3.55 2.76 1.82
N MET A 43 -3.82 1.96 2.84
CA MET A 43 -2.80 1.30 3.64
C MET A 43 -3.07 -0.18 3.58
N PHE A 44 -2.08 -1.01 3.23
CA PHE A 44 -2.30 -2.44 3.24
C PHE A 44 -1.10 -3.21 3.81
N ASP A 45 -1.36 -4.43 4.19
CA ASP A 45 -0.45 -5.27 4.94
C ASP A 45 -0.58 -6.71 4.42
N ILE A 46 0.52 -7.42 4.32
CA ILE A 46 0.51 -8.83 3.92
C ILE A 46 0.01 -9.66 5.08
N ASP A 47 -1.08 -10.40 4.87
CA ASP A 47 -1.67 -11.25 5.88
C ASP A 47 -0.71 -12.38 6.26
N HIS A 48 -0.50 -12.57 7.57
CA HIS A 48 0.34 -13.63 8.12
C HIS A 48 1.76 -13.66 7.55
N PHE A 49 2.35 -12.50 7.32
CA PHE A 49 3.69 -12.41 6.74
C PHE A 49 4.74 -13.11 7.62
N LYS A 50 4.63 -12.99 8.94
CA LYS A 50 5.52 -13.69 9.87
C LYS A 50 5.48 -15.20 9.64
N LYS A 51 4.29 -15.75 9.41
CA LYS A 51 4.12 -17.18 9.13
C LYS A 51 4.80 -17.58 7.83
N ILE A 52 4.74 -16.73 6.80
CA ILE A 52 5.44 -16.96 5.54
C ILE A 52 6.94 -17.10 5.79
N ASN A 53 7.52 -16.17 6.56
CA ASN A 53 8.94 -16.23 6.94
C ASN A 53 9.26 -17.46 7.78
N ASP A 54 8.40 -17.80 8.75
CA ASP A 54 8.64 -18.95 9.63
C ASP A 54 8.59 -20.28 8.88
N VAL A 55 7.70 -20.41 7.90
CA VAL A 55 7.51 -21.65 7.12
C VAL A 55 8.52 -21.75 5.97
N HIS A 56 8.71 -20.67 5.23
CA HIS A 56 9.47 -20.67 3.97
C HIS A 56 10.85 -20.00 4.06
N GLY A 57 11.12 -19.28 5.15
CA GLY A 57 12.38 -18.57 5.36
C GLY A 57 12.32 -17.12 4.92
N HIS A 58 13.29 -16.31 5.40
CA HIS A 58 13.35 -14.88 5.12
C HIS A 58 13.58 -14.55 3.65
N LEU A 59 14.30 -15.40 2.91
CA LEU A 59 14.49 -15.20 1.47
C LEU A 59 13.16 -15.32 0.71
N ALA A 60 12.30 -16.22 1.13
CA ALA A 60 10.96 -16.37 0.57
C ALA A 60 10.10 -15.14 0.90
N GLY A 61 10.20 -14.63 2.13
CA GLY A 61 9.52 -13.40 2.52
C GLY A 61 9.96 -12.21 1.67
N ASP A 62 11.26 -12.06 1.45
CA ASP A 62 11.80 -11.01 0.58
C ASP A 62 11.29 -11.16 -0.85
N PHE A 63 11.23 -12.39 -1.36
CA PHE A 63 10.67 -12.68 -2.67
C PHE A 63 9.20 -12.24 -2.75
N VAL A 64 8.40 -12.58 -1.73
CA VAL A 64 6.98 -12.20 -1.67
C VAL A 64 6.83 -10.67 -1.69
N LEU A 65 7.64 -9.95 -0.92
CA LEU A 65 7.61 -8.48 -0.91
C LEU A 65 7.92 -7.90 -2.30
N LYS A 66 8.96 -8.39 -2.95
CA LYS A 66 9.36 -7.93 -4.29
C LYS A 66 8.28 -8.24 -5.34
N GLU A 67 7.78 -9.46 -5.34
CA GLU A 67 6.81 -9.91 -6.32
C GLU A 67 5.47 -9.18 -6.14
N LEU A 68 5.02 -9.01 -4.90
CA LEU A 68 3.83 -8.24 -4.58
C LEU A 68 3.96 -6.80 -5.09
N ALA A 69 5.09 -6.18 -4.80
CA ALA A 69 5.35 -4.81 -5.25
C ALA A 69 5.29 -4.69 -6.78
N ARG A 70 5.84 -5.67 -7.49
CA ARG A 70 5.79 -5.71 -8.96
C ARG A 70 4.34 -5.82 -9.47
N VAL A 71 3.55 -6.70 -8.87
CA VAL A 71 2.14 -6.89 -9.23
C VAL A 71 1.34 -5.60 -9.01
N VAL A 72 1.52 -4.98 -7.85
CA VAL A 72 0.80 -3.74 -7.50
C VAL A 72 1.24 -2.59 -8.42
N GLN A 73 2.55 -2.47 -8.67
CA GLN A 73 3.08 -1.40 -9.53
C GLN A 73 2.46 -1.43 -10.92
N GLY A 74 2.10 -2.60 -11.43
CA GLY A 74 1.40 -2.76 -12.70
C GLY A 74 0.01 -2.15 -12.73
N ARG A 75 -0.57 -1.82 -11.56
CA ARG A 75 -1.90 -1.20 -11.42
C ARG A 75 -1.82 0.27 -11.04
N ILE A 76 -0.63 0.79 -10.80
CA ILE A 76 -0.43 2.17 -10.35
C ILE A 76 -0.35 3.11 -11.54
N ARG A 77 -1.10 4.20 -11.49
CA ARG A 77 -1.07 5.25 -12.49
C ARG A 77 0.09 6.21 -12.23
N ARG A 78 0.46 6.98 -13.25
CA ARG A 78 1.61 7.87 -13.22
C ARG A 78 1.57 8.93 -12.10
N ASP A 79 0.37 9.44 -11.79
CA ASP A 79 0.16 10.47 -10.77
C ASP A 79 -0.05 9.89 -9.36
N GLU A 80 -0.14 8.58 -9.26
CA GLU A 80 -0.31 7.88 -7.99
C GLU A 80 1.04 7.53 -7.38
N ILE A 81 1.11 7.53 -6.05
CA ILE A 81 2.36 7.20 -5.33
C ILE A 81 2.18 5.89 -4.59
N PHE A 82 3.00 4.90 -4.94
CA PHE A 82 3.03 3.61 -4.27
C PHE A 82 4.36 3.49 -3.51
N ALA A 83 4.28 3.21 -2.21
CA ALA A 83 5.44 3.17 -1.34
C ALA A 83 5.37 2.02 -0.35
N ARG A 84 6.55 1.57 0.07
CA ARG A 84 6.68 0.66 1.20
C ARG A 84 6.68 1.49 2.48
N TYR A 85 5.69 1.24 3.34
CA TYR A 85 5.49 2.03 4.56
C TYR A 85 6.23 1.43 5.75
N GLY A 86 6.28 0.12 5.83
CA GLY A 86 6.95 -0.63 6.91
C GLY A 86 7.50 -1.94 6.38
N GLY A 87 7.77 -2.89 7.27
CA GLY A 87 8.33 -4.19 6.88
C GLY A 87 7.49 -4.93 5.83
N GLU A 88 6.21 -5.14 6.14
CA GLU A 88 5.23 -5.77 5.25
C GLU A 88 4.06 -4.85 4.92
N GLU A 89 4.18 -3.58 5.24
CA GLU A 89 3.14 -2.58 5.02
C GLU A 89 3.47 -1.71 3.82
N PHE A 90 2.43 -1.41 3.03
CA PHE A 90 2.51 -0.57 1.84
C PHE A 90 1.41 0.47 1.87
N ALA A 91 1.61 1.55 1.15
CA ALA A 91 0.63 2.64 1.07
C ALA A 91 0.57 3.18 -0.35
N ILE A 92 -0.62 3.69 -0.72
CA ILE A 92 -0.84 4.30 -2.03
C ILE A 92 -1.56 5.63 -1.82
N VAL A 93 -1.04 6.69 -2.43
CA VAL A 93 -1.69 8.01 -2.49
C VAL A 93 -2.43 8.10 -3.81
N LEU A 94 -3.72 8.40 -3.77
CA LEU A 94 -4.60 8.43 -4.92
C LEU A 94 -5.18 9.84 -5.13
N PRO A 95 -4.50 10.71 -5.91
CA PRO A 95 -5.04 12.03 -6.23
C PRO A 95 -6.33 11.92 -7.04
N GLU A 96 -7.21 12.89 -6.86
CA GLU A 96 -8.48 13.01 -7.63
C GLU A 96 -9.30 11.71 -7.63
N THR A 97 -9.31 11.01 -6.52
CA THR A 97 -9.99 9.71 -6.36
C THR A 97 -10.88 9.77 -5.12
N ASP A 98 -12.16 9.48 -5.29
CA ASP A 98 -13.11 9.45 -4.18
C ASP A 98 -13.08 8.08 -3.47
N LEU A 99 -13.88 7.95 -2.42
CA LEU A 99 -13.92 6.72 -1.61
C LEU A 99 -14.33 5.51 -2.45
N ALA A 100 -15.33 5.65 -3.32
CA ALA A 100 -15.79 4.55 -4.16
C ALA A 100 -14.69 4.09 -5.13
N GLY A 101 -14.00 5.02 -5.77
CA GLY A 101 -12.90 4.71 -6.69
C GLY A 101 -11.71 4.07 -5.99
N ALA A 102 -11.36 4.59 -4.82
CA ALA A 102 -10.27 4.04 -4.01
C ALA A 102 -10.60 2.63 -3.52
N THR A 103 -11.82 2.41 -3.06
CA THR A 103 -12.27 1.08 -2.61
C THR A 103 -12.25 0.06 -3.74
N ALA A 104 -12.70 0.46 -4.93
CA ALA A 104 -12.69 -0.39 -6.11
C ALA A 104 -11.26 -0.79 -6.50
N LEU A 105 -10.33 0.17 -6.49
CA LEU A 105 -8.91 -0.10 -6.77
C LEU A 105 -8.31 -1.03 -5.70
N ALA A 106 -8.60 -0.76 -4.44
CA ALA A 106 -8.11 -1.58 -3.33
C ALA A 106 -8.56 -3.03 -3.48
N ASP A 107 -9.83 -3.26 -3.81
CA ASP A 107 -10.36 -4.61 -3.98
C ASP A 107 -9.78 -5.30 -5.22
N SER A 108 -9.57 -4.56 -6.30
CA SER A 108 -8.91 -5.07 -7.50
C SER A 108 -7.47 -5.52 -7.21
N ILE A 109 -6.72 -4.73 -6.44
CA ILE A 109 -5.36 -5.09 -6.03
C ILE A 109 -5.39 -6.34 -5.14
N ARG A 110 -6.30 -6.39 -4.17
CA ARG A 110 -6.46 -7.54 -3.28
C ARG A 110 -6.73 -8.83 -4.07
N GLU A 111 -7.65 -8.77 -5.02
CA GLU A 111 -7.97 -9.92 -5.87
C GLU A 111 -6.77 -10.36 -6.71
N LYS A 112 -6.05 -9.40 -7.31
CA LYS A 112 -4.86 -9.69 -8.10
C LYS A 112 -3.79 -10.42 -7.29
N ILE A 113 -3.57 -9.99 -6.07
CA ILE A 113 -2.58 -10.62 -5.19
C ILE A 113 -3.05 -12.02 -4.81
N GLN A 114 -4.32 -12.17 -4.44
CA GLN A 114 -4.88 -13.47 -4.08
C GLN A 114 -4.78 -14.49 -5.21
N GLU A 115 -5.00 -14.06 -6.45
CA GLU A 115 -4.97 -14.91 -7.63
C GLU A 115 -3.55 -15.14 -8.17
N HIS A 116 -2.60 -14.30 -7.78
CA HIS A 116 -1.23 -14.38 -8.29
C HIS A 116 -0.52 -15.63 -7.75
N SER A 117 0.23 -16.29 -8.63
CA SER A 117 1.02 -17.46 -8.27
C SER A 117 2.39 -17.02 -7.74
N PHE A 118 2.56 -17.06 -6.42
CA PHE A 118 3.84 -16.80 -5.76
C PHE A 118 4.57 -18.13 -5.60
N VAL A 119 5.55 -18.39 -6.46
CA VAL A 119 6.33 -19.64 -6.43
C VAL A 119 7.77 -19.32 -6.09
N PHE A 120 8.27 -19.89 -5.01
CA PHE A 120 9.65 -19.73 -4.58
C PHE A 120 10.28 -21.09 -4.35
N GLN A 121 11.36 -21.41 -5.09
CA GLN A 121 12.06 -22.70 -5.00
C GLN A 121 11.09 -23.89 -5.08
N ASN A 122 10.20 -23.87 -6.06
CA ASN A 122 9.16 -24.87 -6.33
C ASN A 122 8.00 -24.95 -5.33
N ASP A 123 8.02 -24.09 -4.28
CA ASP A 123 6.93 -24.03 -3.31
C ASP A 123 5.94 -22.94 -3.67
N GLN A 124 4.65 -23.27 -3.69
CA GLN A 124 3.57 -22.32 -3.84
C GLN A 124 3.34 -21.62 -2.49
N ILE A 125 3.38 -20.30 -2.48
CA ILE A 125 3.10 -19.49 -1.30
C ILE A 125 1.76 -18.78 -1.51
N TRP A 126 0.81 -18.96 -0.60
CA TRP A 126 -0.48 -18.30 -0.65
C TRP A 126 -0.39 -16.95 0.04
N VAL A 127 -0.67 -15.89 -0.71
CA VAL A 127 -0.54 -14.52 -0.23
C VAL A 127 -1.86 -13.79 -0.36
N THR A 128 -2.30 -13.18 0.72
CA THR A 128 -3.44 -12.26 0.71
C THR A 128 -3.06 -10.98 1.42
N ILE A 129 -3.84 -9.92 1.22
CA ILE A 129 -3.64 -8.65 1.89
C ILE A 129 -4.93 -8.18 2.53
N SER A 130 -4.79 -7.41 3.60
CA SER A 130 -5.88 -6.64 4.19
C SER A 130 -5.62 -5.17 3.87
N VAL A 131 -6.66 -4.42 3.53
CA VAL A 131 -6.54 -3.04 3.05
C VAL A 131 -7.46 -2.12 3.84
N GLY A 132 -6.93 -0.98 4.24
CA GLY A 132 -7.70 0.12 4.81
C GLY A 132 -7.73 1.29 3.82
N VAL A 133 -8.90 1.88 3.63
CA VAL A 133 -9.12 3.00 2.72
C VAL A 133 -9.63 4.20 3.50
N ALA A 134 -9.08 5.37 3.21
CA ALA A 134 -9.58 6.63 3.76
C ALA A 134 -9.53 7.72 2.69
N THR A 135 -10.53 8.59 2.70
CA THR A 135 -10.58 9.75 1.82
C THR A 135 -10.45 11.01 2.66
N LEU A 136 -9.71 12.00 2.15
CA LEU A 136 -9.45 13.25 2.85
C LEU A 136 -10.76 13.95 3.22
N GLU A 137 -10.87 14.33 4.50
CA GLU A 137 -12.01 15.06 5.05
C GLU A 137 -11.56 16.44 5.54
N GLU A 138 -12.51 17.36 5.68
CA GLU A 138 -12.22 18.70 6.23
C GLU A 138 -11.66 18.64 7.65
N SER A 139 -12.08 17.63 8.42
CA SER A 139 -11.60 17.42 9.78
C SER A 139 -10.15 16.95 9.86
N ASP A 140 -9.59 16.44 8.76
CA ASP A 140 -8.18 16.04 8.72
C ASP A 140 -7.30 17.29 8.71
N LYS A 141 -6.55 17.53 9.78
CA LYS A 141 -5.69 18.70 9.90
C LYS A 141 -4.32 18.47 9.30
N THR A 142 -3.84 17.23 9.38
CA THR A 142 -2.51 16.85 8.90
C THR A 142 -2.57 15.53 8.14
N SER A 143 -1.48 15.19 7.44
CA SER A 143 -1.33 13.88 6.81
C SER A 143 -1.47 12.73 7.82
N THR A 144 -1.03 12.96 9.06
CA THR A 144 -1.14 11.98 10.13
C THR A 144 -2.60 11.57 10.40
N ASP A 145 -3.54 12.54 10.34
CA ASP A 145 -4.96 12.25 10.55
C ASP A 145 -5.51 11.30 9.47
N LEU A 146 -5.17 11.56 8.22
CA LEU A 146 -5.59 10.73 7.09
C LEU A 146 -4.99 9.32 7.19
N ILE A 147 -3.69 9.23 7.46
CA ILE A 147 -2.99 7.96 7.62
C ILE A 147 -3.60 7.16 8.76
N ARG A 148 -3.87 7.81 9.90
CA ARG A 148 -4.48 7.15 11.06
C ARG A 148 -5.83 6.53 10.72
N ARG A 149 -6.68 7.23 9.97
CA ARG A 149 -7.99 6.70 9.59
C ARG A 149 -7.87 5.50 8.66
N ALA A 150 -6.92 5.53 7.72
CA ALA A 150 -6.65 4.37 6.86
C ALA A 150 -6.11 3.19 7.69
N ASP A 151 -5.24 3.45 8.66
CA ASP A 151 -4.68 2.42 9.54
C ASP A 151 -5.76 1.79 10.43
N GLU A 152 -6.70 2.59 10.93
CA GLU A 152 -7.85 2.10 11.69
C GLU A 152 -8.72 1.16 10.84
N ARG A 153 -8.94 1.51 9.57
CA ARG A 153 -9.68 0.67 8.63
C ARG A 153 -8.93 -0.63 8.33
N LEU A 154 -7.61 -0.55 8.19
CA LEU A 154 -6.78 -1.73 8.01
C LEU A 154 -6.91 -2.69 9.21
N PHE A 155 -6.89 -2.14 10.41
CA PHE A 155 -7.10 -2.92 11.62
C PHE A 155 -8.47 -3.61 11.62
N GLU A 156 -9.52 -2.91 11.20
CA GLU A 156 -10.85 -3.47 11.05
C GLU A 156 -10.87 -4.64 10.05
N ALA A 157 -10.18 -4.48 8.92
CA ALA A 157 -10.07 -5.54 7.91
C ALA A 157 -9.41 -6.80 8.50
N LYS A 158 -8.34 -6.63 9.27
CA LYS A 158 -7.67 -7.74 9.94
C LYS A 158 -8.58 -8.43 10.95
N ARG A 159 -9.32 -7.65 11.75
CA ARG A 159 -10.26 -8.19 12.74
C ARG A 159 -11.44 -8.90 12.10
N ALA A 160 -11.90 -8.44 10.96
CA ALA A 160 -13.05 -9.02 10.25
C ALA A 160 -12.72 -10.34 9.54
N GLY A 161 -11.46 -10.77 9.52
CA GLY A 161 -11.06 -12.04 8.94
C GLY A 161 -9.99 -11.96 7.87
N ARG A 162 -9.40 -10.79 7.66
CA ARG A 162 -8.34 -10.55 6.68
C ARG A 162 -8.80 -10.73 5.23
N ASN A 163 -7.90 -10.60 4.28
CA ASN A 163 -8.19 -10.72 2.84
C ASN A 163 -9.43 -9.94 2.44
N ARG A 164 -9.43 -8.65 2.76
CA ARG A 164 -10.56 -7.76 2.47
C ARG A 164 -10.18 -6.30 2.55
N VAL A 165 -11.07 -5.46 2.08
CA VAL A 165 -10.98 -4.01 2.13
C VAL A 165 -11.97 -3.47 3.14
N CYS A 166 -11.52 -2.54 3.98
CA CYS A 166 -12.38 -1.75 4.86
C CYS A 166 -12.17 -0.26 4.70
#